data_122c14b8a27af66566dc53bf248b6f6c
#
_entry.id   122c14b8a27af66566dc53bf248b6f6c
#
_cell.length_a   1.000
_cell.length_b   1.000
_cell.length_c   1.000
_cell.angle_alpha   90.00
_cell.angle_beta   90.00
_cell.angle_gamma   90.00
#
_symmetry.space_group_name_H-M   'P 1'
#
loop_
_entity.id
_entity.type
_entity.pdbx_description
1 polymer ?
#
loop_
_entity_poly.entity_id
_entity_poly.type
_entity_poly.pdbx_seq_one_letter_code
_entity_poly.pdbx_strand_id
1 'polypeptide(L)'
;MIILKYTLYRFFISFLAFLIFYSYQSNAEFFRDISNILPDRNPRLSYGVGVSDFNQDGKYEFIVTGFKYPNLALSFEEGKLKNIINVPLFNDPNSSTIGIAACDMDGDGHEELYFLNTDTYSGKKKYSDRLLKYKNSKIIDLFENNADPGELNFTAGRSVVCVDRLGEGKYATYVANYG
;
A
#
# COMPACT_ATOMS: atom_id res chain seq x y z
N MET A 1 -10.46 24.15 -66.65
CA MET A 1 -9.70 22.91 -66.27
C MET A 1 -8.52 23.17 -65.36
N ILE A 2 -7.88 24.32 -65.40
CA ILE A 2 -6.72 24.69 -64.53
C ILE A 2 -7.16 24.99 -63.08
N ILE A 3 -8.28 25.68 -62.86
CA ILE A 3 -8.77 26.07 -61.53
C ILE A 3 -9.13 24.85 -60.65
N LEU A 4 -9.71 23.82 -61.27
CA LEU A 4 -10.11 22.59 -60.55
C LEU A 4 -8.90 21.79 -60.02
N LYS A 5 -7.80 21.79 -60.75
CA LYS A 5 -6.53 21.16 -60.32
C LYS A 5 -5.90 21.88 -59.13
N TYR A 6 -5.97 23.21 -59.09
CA TYR A 6 -5.44 24.00 -57.98
C TYR A 6 -6.24 23.79 -56.66
N THR A 7 -7.55 23.67 -56.77
CA THR A 7 -8.42 23.43 -55.63
C THR A 7 -8.20 22.03 -55.06
N LEU A 8 -8.06 21.01 -55.92
CA LEU A 8 -7.77 19.64 -55.49
C LEU A 8 -6.40 19.52 -54.78
N TYR A 9 -5.39 20.20 -55.30
CA TYR A 9 -4.04 20.21 -54.74
C TYR A 9 -3.99 20.86 -53.37
N ARG A 10 -4.69 21.98 -53.16
CA ARG A 10 -4.81 22.63 -51.84
C ARG A 10 -5.55 21.74 -50.84
N PHE A 11 -6.59 21.05 -51.28
CA PHE A 11 -7.32 20.11 -50.40
C PHE A 11 -6.43 18.93 -50.01
N PHE A 12 -5.61 18.43 -50.90
CA PHE A 12 -4.70 17.32 -50.64
C PHE A 12 -3.59 17.72 -49.66
N ILE A 13 -3.02 18.90 -49.78
CA ILE A 13 -2.01 19.42 -48.86
C ILE A 13 -2.61 19.65 -47.47
N SER A 14 -3.82 20.23 -47.39
CA SER A 14 -4.50 20.43 -46.08
C SER A 14 -4.85 19.12 -45.43
N PHE A 15 -5.26 18.11 -46.20
CA PHE A 15 -5.55 16.77 -45.69
C PHE A 15 -4.29 16.04 -45.23
N LEU A 16 -3.17 16.18 -45.95
CA LEU A 16 -1.89 15.60 -45.55
C LEU A 16 -1.34 16.28 -44.28
N ALA A 17 -1.47 17.60 -44.16
CA ALA A 17 -1.11 18.34 -42.95
C ALA A 17 -1.98 17.91 -41.77
N PHE A 18 -3.29 17.70 -41.97
CA PHE A 18 -4.20 17.20 -40.94
C PHE A 18 -3.82 15.80 -40.47
N LEU A 19 -3.44 14.89 -41.38
CA LEU A 19 -2.96 13.55 -41.03
C LEU A 19 -1.64 13.60 -40.25
N ILE A 20 -0.73 14.50 -40.56
CA ILE A 20 0.53 14.68 -39.84
C ILE A 20 0.27 15.21 -38.43
N PHE A 21 -0.66 16.14 -38.26
CA PHE A 21 -1.04 16.64 -36.91
C PHE A 21 -1.81 15.60 -36.09
N TYR A 22 -2.58 14.71 -36.74
CA TYR A 22 -3.32 13.65 -36.01
C TYR A 22 -2.42 12.49 -35.56
N SER A 23 -1.24 12.32 -36.18
CA SER A 23 -0.29 11.28 -35.78
C SER A 23 0.64 11.69 -34.64
N TYR A 24 0.55 12.91 -34.11
CA TYR A 24 1.15 13.27 -32.84
C TYR A 24 0.29 12.68 -31.71
N GLN A 25 0.35 11.37 -31.54
CA GLN A 25 -0.05 10.76 -30.28
C GLN A 25 0.96 11.23 -29.23
N SER A 26 0.51 12.09 -28.33
CA SER A 26 1.25 12.32 -27.10
C SER A 26 1.24 10.99 -26.35
N ASN A 27 2.33 10.25 -26.39
CA ASN A 27 2.56 9.18 -25.44
C ASN A 27 2.74 9.86 -24.09
N ALA A 28 1.62 10.16 -23.42
CA ALA A 28 1.65 10.53 -22.03
C ALA A 28 2.12 9.28 -21.30
N GLU A 29 3.36 9.28 -20.85
CA GLU A 29 3.90 8.25 -19.98
C GLU A 29 3.20 8.40 -18.63
N PHE A 30 2.05 7.73 -18.43
CA PHE A 30 1.28 7.78 -17.19
C PHE A 30 2.01 7.08 -16.04
N PHE A 31 2.89 6.13 -16.36
CA PHE A 31 3.67 5.37 -15.38
C PHE A 31 5.13 5.31 -15.81
N ARG A 32 6.01 5.56 -14.86
CA ARG A 32 7.45 5.42 -15.03
C ARG A 32 7.97 4.38 -14.06
N ASP A 33 8.79 3.46 -14.55
CA ASP A 33 9.53 2.54 -13.68
C ASP A 33 10.58 3.30 -12.88
N ILE A 34 10.38 3.35 -11.56
CA ILE A 34 11.29 3.94 -10.59
C ILE A 34 11.87 2.89 -9.64
N SER A 35 11.86 1.61 -10.02
CA SER A 35 12.35 0.51 -9.17
C SER A 35 13.81 0.68 -8.73
N ASN A 36 14.58 1.56 -9.40
CA ASN A 36 15.95 1.92 -9.02
C ASN A 36 16.06 2.66 -7.68
N ILE A 37 14.95 3.19 -7.15
CA ILE A 37 14.93 3.84 -5.82
C ILE A 37 14.71 2.86 -4.67
N LEU A 38 14.35 1.59 -4.95
CA LEU A 38 14.13 0.56 -3.93
C LEU A 38 15.46 0.16 -3.27
N PRO A 39 15.46 -0.09 -1.94
CA PRO A 39 16.67 -0.47 -1.20
C PRO A 39 17.18 -1.86 -1.58
N ASP A 40 16.25 -2.75 -1.95
CA ASP A 40 16.52 -4.12 -2.32
C ASP A 40 15.57 -4.55 -3.45
N ARG A 41 16.10 -5.26 -4.44
CA ARG A 41 15.37 -5.83 -5.57
C ARG A 41 15.24 -7.35 -5.50
N ASN A 42 15.62 -7.96 -4.38
CA ASN A 42 15.49 -9.39 -4.23
C ASN A 42 14.00 -9.79 -4.28
N PRO A 43 13.67 -10.86 -5.01
CA PRO A 43 12.32 -11.37 -5.06
C PRO A 43 11.79 -11.69 -3.67
N ARG A 44 10.59 -11.19 -3.36
CA ARG A 44 9.89 -11.45 -2.10
C ARG A 44 8.40 -11.58 -2.35
N LEU A 45 7.69 -12.29 -1.49
CA LEU A 45 6.24 -12.33 -1.51
C LEU A 45 5.69 -11.22 -0.62
N SER A 46 4.94 -10.31 -1.23
CA SER A 46 4.26 -9.19 -0.55
C SER A 46 2.87 -9.06 -1.15
N TYR A 47 1.84 -9.01 -0.28
CA TYR A 47 0.44 -8.98 -0.71
C TYR A 47 -0.28 -7.69 -0.31
N GLY A 48 0.25 -6.97 0.67
CA GLY A 48 -0.34 -5.74 1.17
C GLY A 48 0.65 -4.58 1.20
N VAL A 49 0.15 -3.39 0.93
CA VAL A 49 0.85 -2.13 1.13
C VAL A 49 -0.09 -1.13 1.79
N GLY A 50 0.40 -0.43 2.79
CA GLY A 50 -0.25 0.71 3.43
C GLY A 50 0.63 1.94 3.35
N VAL A 51 0.04 3.10 3.61
CA VAL A 51 0.75 4.38 3.72
C VAL A 51 0.37 5.00 5.05
N SER A 52 1.36 5.37 5.86
CA SER A 52 1.14 5.93 7.20
C SER A 52 2.36 6.74 7.65
N ASP A 53 2.15 7.82 8.39
CA ASP A 53 3.18 8.47 9.20
C ASP A 53 3.27 7.74 10.56
N PHE A 54 3.66 6.47 10.50
CA PHE A 54 3.60 5.59 11.66
C PHE A 54 4.59 5.97 12.77
N ASN A 55 5.73 6.51 12.38
CA ASN A 55 6.77 6.94 13.33
C ASN A 55 6.58 8.38 13.84
N GLN A 56 5.53 9.09 13.37
CA GLN A 56 5.14 10.44 13.76
C GLN A 56 6.21 11.50 13.49
N ASP A 57 6.96 11.36 12.39
CA ASP A 57 8.01 12.31 12.00
C ASP A 57 7.53 13.35 10.96
N GLY A 58 6.26 13.28 10.56
CA GLY A 58 5.62 14.17 9.57
C GLY A 58 5.83 13.72 8.13
N LYS A 59 6.39 12.53 7.90
CA LYS A 59 6.54 11.93 6.57
C LYS A 59 5.77 10.61 6.49
N TYR A 60 5.28 10.30 5.30
CA TYR A 60 4.59 9.05 5.08
C TYR A 60 5.55 7.93 4.67
N GLU A 61 5.42 6.78 5.30
CA GLU A 61 6.08 5.54 4.93
C GLU A 61 5.17 4.66 4.07
N PHE A 62 5.79 3.90 3.17
CA PHE A 62 5.17 2.73 2.56
C PHE A 62 5.40 1.52 3.46
N ILE A 63 4.34 1.02 4.07
CA ILE A 63 4.39 -0.19 4.88
C ILE A 63 4.11 -1.38 3.97
N VAL A 64 5.14 -2.19 3.70
CA VAL A 64 5.06 -3.34 2.78
C VAL A 64 5.05 -4.63 3.58
N THR A 65 3.95 -5.39 3.46
CA THR A 65 3.83 -6.67 4.20
C THR A 65 4.69 -7.77 3.59
N GLY A 66 5.14 -8.71 4.41
CA GLY A 66 5.96 -9.84 4.00
C GLY A 66 5.32 -11.19 4.30
N PHE A 67 5.07 -12.01 3.27
CA PHE A 67 4.69 -13.41 3.46
C PHE A 67 5.95 -14.27 3.57
N LYS A 68 6.25 -14.75 4.77
CA LYS A 68 7.51 -15.41 5.15
C LYS A 68 8.77 -14.54 4.94
N TYR A 69 8.57 -13.24 4.88
CA TYR A 69 9.61 -12.22 4.79
C TYR A 69 9.33 -11.14 5.84
N PRO A 70 10.34 -10.38 6.24
CA PRO A 70 10.13 -9.24 7.13
C PRO A 70 9.17 -8.22 6.52
N ASN A 71 8.28 -7.63 7.33
CA ASN A 71 7.59 -6.42 6.93
C ASN A 71 8.59 -5.27 6.81
N LEU A 72 8.33 -4.30 5.93
CA LEU A 72 9.18 -3.13 5.71
C LEU A 72 8.40 -1.85 5.94
N ALA A 73 9.06 -0.85 6.53
CA ALA A 73 8.60 0.53 6.54
C ALA A 73 9.58 1.37 5.70
N LEU A 74 9.17 1.76 4.51
CA LEU A 74 10.02 2.44 3.54
C LEU A 74 9.73 3.94 3.54
N SER A 75 10.68 4.74 4.00
CA SER A 75 10.64 6.20 3.90
C SER A 75 11.46 6.69 2.70
N PHE A 76 11.00 7.77 2.07
CA PHE A 76 11.71 8.37 0.95
C PHE A 76 12.73 9.39 1.46
N GLU A 77 14.00 9.05 1.33
CA GLU A 77 15.12 9.88 1.77
C GLU A 77 16.18 10.00 0.68
N GLU A 78 16.63 11.21 0.39
CA GLU A 78 17.72 11.48 -0.56
C GLU A 78 17.54 10.83 -1.94
N GLY A 79 16.29 10.78 -2.43
CA GLY A 79 15.96 10.21 -3.74
C GLY A 79 15.85 8.67 -3.75
N LYS A 80 15.86 8.02 -2.59
CA LYS A 80 15.73 6.56 -2.45
C LYS A 80 14.74 6.19 -1.35
N LEU A 81 14.18 5.00 -1.45
CA LEU A 81 13.43 4.39 -0.36
C LEU A 81 14.40 3.65 0.56
N LYS A 82 14.30 3.93 1.86
CA LYS A 82 15.09 3.27 2.91
C LYS A 82 14.16 2.59 3.90
N ASN A 83 14.48 1.38 4.33
CA ASN A 83 13.76 0.73 5.42
C ASN A 83 14.19 1.35 6.75
N ILE A 84 13.27 2.04 7.42
CA ILE A 84 13.55 2.81 8.64
C ILE A 84 13.17 2.09 9.93
N ILE A 85 12.42 0.98 9.84
CA ILE A 85 12.00 0.20 11.01
C ILE A 85 12.62 -1.19 10.94
N ASN A 86 13.42 -1.51 11.95
CA ASN A 86 14.06 -2.82 12.06
C ASN A 86 13.94 -3.35 13.50
N VAL A 87 12.71 -3.65 13.92
CA VAL A 87 12.42 -4.25 15.22
C VAL A 87 11.65 -5.57 15.03
N PRO A 88 11.92 -6.60 15.85
CA PRO A 88 11.33 -7.94 15.67
C PRO A 88 9.80 -7.93 15.65
N LEU A 89 9.15 -7.10 16.46
CA LEU A 89 7.70 -7.00 16.55
C LEU A 89 7.07 -6.52 15.23
N PHE A 90 7.72 -5.59 14.54
CA PHE A 90 7.25 -5.06 13.25
C PHE A 90 7.62 -5.99 12.10
N ASN A 91 8.86 -6.46 12.07
CA ASN A 91 9.38 -7.26 10.96
C ASN A 91 8.73 -8.63 10.85
N ASP A 92 8.52 -9.30 11.94
CA ASP A 92 7.84 -10.59 12.19
C ASP A 92 7.61 -11.50 10.95
N PRO A 93 8.66 -12.07 10.37
CA PRO A 93 8.54 -12.88 9.15
C PRO A 93 7.77 -14.19 9.38
N ASN A 94 7.65 -14.63 10.63
CA ASN A 94 6.98 -15.89 10.98
C ASN A 94 5.46 -15.77 10.87
N SER A 95 4.90 -14.60 11.14
CA SER A 95 3.44 -14.37 11.11
C SER A 95 2.86 -14.31 9.70
N SER A 96 3.69 -14.12 8.69
CA SER A 96 3.28 -14.08 7.27
C SER A 96 2.16 -13.08 7.02
N THR A 97 2.47 -11.79 7.19
CA THR A 97 1.51 -10.70 7.00
C THR A 97 1.10 -10.57 5.54
N ILE A 98 -0.20 -10.61 5.26
CA ILE A 98 -0.75 -10.50 3.89
C ILE A 98 -1.56 -9.23 3.65
N GLY A 99 -2.02 -8.56 4.69
CA GLY A 99 -2.81 -7.34 4.59
C GLY A 99 -2.41 -6.35 5.66
N ILE A 100 -2.68 -5.09 5.38
CA ILE A 100 -2.44 -3.99 6.30
C ILE A 100 -3.55 -2.95 6.17
N ALA A 101 -3.96 -2.37 7.29
CA ALA A 101 -4.75 -1.16 7.34
C ALA A 101 -4.10 -0.18 8.33
N ALA A 102 -4.07 1.10 7.97
CA ALA A 102 -3.56 2.18 8.82
C ALA A 102 -4.71 3.15 9.09
N CYS A 103 -5.04 3.37 10.35
CA CYS A 103 -6.07 4.31 10.77
C CYS A 103 -5.97 4.63 12.25
N ASP A 104 -6.41 5.81 12.62
CA ASP A 104 -6.54 6.27 14.00
C ASP A 104 -7.74 5.57 14.67
N MET A 105 -7.48 4.46 15.36
CA MET A 105 -8.53 3.63 15.97
C MET A 105 -8.90 4.09 17.37
N ASP A 106 -7.97 4.70 18.09
CA ASP A 106 -8.24 5.19 19.45
C ASP A 106 -8.53 6.70 19.52
N GLY A 107 -8.48 7.41 18.39
CA GLY A 107 -8.87 8.82 18.27
C GLY A 107 -7.84 9.79 18.85
N ASP A 108 -6.55 9.41 18.90
CA ASP A 108 -5.51 10.27 19.41
C ASP A 108 -4.80 11.12 18.33
N GLY A 109 -5.24 11.00 17.06
CA GLY A 109 -4.71 11.72 15.92
C GLY A 109 -3.52 11.05 15.25
N HIS A 110 -3.15 9.84 15.68
CA HIS A 110 -2.09 9.03 15.09
C HIS A 110 -2.61 7.67 14.66
N GLU A 111 -2.12 7.18 13.53
CA GLU A 111 -2.61 5.92 12.97
C GLU A 111 -1.97 4.70 13.66
N GLU A 112 -2.79 3.72 13.99
CA GLU A 112 -2.38 2.36 14.29
C GLU A 112 -2.26 1.55 13.00
N LEU A 113 -1.40 0.53 13.01
CA LEU A 113 -1.24 -0.43 11.92
C LEU A 113 -1.86 -1.78 12.30
N TYR A 114 -2.94 -2.15 11.63
CA TYR A 114 -3.48 -3.51 11.73
C TYR A 114 -2.77 -4.43 10.73
N PHE A 115 -2.04 -5.43 11.22
CA PHE A 115 -1.38 -6.44 10.43
C PHE A 115 -2.22 -7.72 10.38
N LEU A 116 -2.75 -8.01 9.19
CA LEU A 116 -3.49 -9.23 8.93
C LEU A 116 -2.52 -10.36 8.62
N ASN A 117 -2.36 -11.26 9.58
CA ASN A 117 -1.42 -12.38 9.49
C ASN A 117 -2.13 -13.65 8.99
N THR A 118 -1.39 -14.52 8.27
CA THR A 118 -1.87 -15.85 7.92
C THR A 118 -0.73 -16.79 7.53
N ASP A 119 -0.73 -17.98 8.09
CA ASP A 119 0.16 -19.08 7.73
C ASP A 119 -0.57 -20.21 7.03
N THR A 120 -1.89 -20.06 6.80
CA THR A 120 -2.75 -21.03 6.14
C THR A 120 -3.68 -20.39 5.13
N TYR A 121 -4.17 -21.20 4.18
CA TYR A 121 -5.11 -20.74 3.16
C TYR A 121 -6.51 -20.50 3.72
N SER A 122 -6.99 -21.35 4.63
CA SER A 122 -8.33 -21.28 5.22
C SER A 122 -8.35 -21.87 6.62
N GLY A 123 -9.41 -21.57 7.37
CA GLY A 123 -9.62 -22.09 8.71
C GLY A 123 -8.70 -21.44 9.74
N LYS A 124 -8.35 -22.21 10.78
CA LYS A 124 -7.53 -21.70 11.90
C LYS A 124 -6.08 -21.51 11.50
N LYS A 125 -5.51 -20.36 11.84
CA LYS A 125 -4.11 -20.00 11.70
C LYS A 125 -3.38 -20.08 13.04
N LYS A 126 -2.06 -20.19 13.00
CA LYS A 126 -1.19 -20.29 14.18
C LYS A 126 -0.98 -18.95 14.85
N TYR A 127 -0.78 -17.88 14.06
CA TYR A 127 -0.47 -16.55 14.55
C TYR A 127 -1.69 -15.64 14.42
N SER A 128 -2.04 -14.95 15.51
CA SER A 128 -3.08 -13.91 15.49
C SER A 128 -2.66 -12.72 14.64
N ASP A 129 -3.63 -11.87 14.33
CA ASP A 129 -3.35 -10.54 13.80
C ASP A 129 -2.69 -9.67 14.87
N ARG A 130 -2.10 -8.55 14.46
CA ARG A 130 -1.48 -7.57 15.34
C ARG A 130 -2.06 -6.20 15.13
N LEU A 131 -2.14 -5.42 16.21
CA LEU A 131 -2.47 -4.01 16.18
C LEU A 131 -1.32 -3.21 16.75
N LEU A 132 -0.49 -2.65 15.87
CA LEU A 132 0.72 -1.95 16.27
C LEU A 132 0.47 -0.45 16.44
N LYS A 133 0.96 0.11 17.54
CA LYS A 133 0.97 1.54 17.82
C LYS A 133 2.39 2.03 18.07
N TYR A 134 2.71 3.21 17.53
CA TYR A 134 3.94 3.92 17.88
C TYR A 134 3.66 4.85 19.05
N LYS A 135 4.36 4.62 20.16
CA LYS A 135 4.18 5.40 21.39
C LYS A 135 5.50 5.54 22.15
N ASN A 136 5.85 6.76 22.54
CA ASN A 136 7.08 7.05 23.28
C ASN A 136 8.34 6.46 22.60
N SER A 137 8.46 6.65 21.30
CA SER A 137 9.57 6.14 20.46
C SER A 137 9.70 4.61 20.45
N LYS A 138 8.60 3.89 20.72
CA LYS A 138 8.55 2.43 20.72
C LYS A 138 7.33 1.94 19.96
N ILE A 139 7.48 0.77 19.32
CA ILE A 139 6.36 0.04 18.74
C ILE A 139 5.84 -0.94 19.78
N ILE A 140 4.54 -0.91 20.04
CA ILE A 140 3.83 -1.81 20.95
C ILE A 140 2.72 -2.52 20.18
N ASP A 141 2.40 -3.75 20.57
CA ASP A 141 1.24 -4.48 20.08
C ASP A 141 0.09 -4.30 21.08
N LEU A 142 -0.96 -3.63 20.67
CA LEU A 142 -2.11 -3.37 21.54
C LEU A 142 -2.90 -4.65 21.85
N PHE A 143 -2.83 -5.66 20.99
CA PHE A 143 -3.48 -6.94 21.23
C PHE A 143 -2.72 -7.80 22.26
N GLU A 144 -1.40 -7.73 22.29
CA GLU A 144 -0.60 -8.55 23.21
C GLU A 144 -0.90 -8.25 24.69
N ASN A 145 -1.24 -6.99 25.00
CA ASN A 145 -1.39 -6.54 26.38
C ASN A 145 -2.85 -6.29 26.82
N ASN A 146 -3.79 -6.13 25.87
CA ASN A 146 -5.12 -5.60 26.16
C ASN A 146 -6.28 -6.45 25.61
N ALA A 147 -6.04 -7.37 24.69
CA ALA A 147 -7.11 -8.18 24.12
C ALA A 147 -7.35 -9.45 24.94
N ASP A 148 -8.62 -9.76 25.19
CA ASP A 148 -8.99 -11.10 25.63
C ASP A 148 -8.58 -12.10 24.55
N PRO A 149 -8.01 -13.27 24.89
CA PRO A 149 -7.66 -14.30 23.91
C PRO A 149 -8.79 -14.67 22.94
N GLY A 150 -10.06 -14.51 23.37
CA GLY A 150 -11.25 -14.72 22.53
C GLY A 150 -11.52 -13.62 21.51
N GLU A 151 -10.90 -12.46 21.64
CA GLU A 151 -11.03 -11.31 20.73
C GLU A 151 -9.99 -11.31 19.61
N LEU A 152 -8.94 -12.13 19.77
CA LEU A 152 -7.88 -12.25 18.77
C LEU A 152 -8.36 -13.03 17.54
N ASN A 153 -8.05 -12.52 16.35
CA ASN A 153 -8.37 -13.20 15.11
C ASN A 153 -7.38 -14.33 14.80
N PHE A 154 -7.80 -15.57 15.00
CA PHE A 154 -7.09 -16.79 14.61
C PHE A 154 -7.69 -17.46 13.38
N THR A 155 -8.48 -16.75 12.57
CA THR A 155 -9.00 -17.25 11.29
C THR A 155 -8.22 -16.66 10.14
N ALA A 156 -7.92 -17.50 9.13
CA ALA A 156 -7.20 -17.04 7.94
C ALA A 156 -7.95 -15.88 7.27
N GLY A 157 -7.32 -14.74 7.15
CA GLY A 157 -7.86 -13.55 6.50
C GLY A 157 -7.45 -13.43 5.05
N ARG A 158 -8.07 -12.46 4.33
CA ARG A 158 -7.75 -12.12 2.94
C ARG A 158 -7.54 -10.63 2.73
N SER A 159 -8.33 -9.82 3.40
CA SER A 159 -8.22 -8.37 3.34
C SER A 159 -8.64 -7.73 4.65
N VAL A 160 -8.12 -6.54 4.89
CA VAL A 160 -8.46 -5.69 6.02
C VAL A 160 -8.62 -4.26 5.52
N VAL A 161 -9.55 -3.55 6.09
CA VAL A 161 -9.83 -2.14 5.76
C VAL A 161 -10.27 -1.39 7.00
N CYS A 162 -9.94 -0.09 7.05
CA CYS A 162 -10.46 0.83 8.04
C CYS A 162 -11.87 1.31 7.64
N VAL A 163 -12.76 1.37 8.61
CA VAL A 163 -14.14 1.82 8.40
C VAL A 163 -14.54 2.77 9.52
N ASP A 164 -14.85 4.02 9.17
CA ASP A 164 -15.61 4.93 10.04
C ASP A 164 -17.11 4.70 9.79
N ARG A 165 -17.69 3.77 10.53
CA ARG A 165 -19.07 3.35 10.32
C ARG A 165 -20.09 4.41 10.68
N LEU A 166 -19.77 5.32 11.57
CA LEU A 166 -20.70 6.32 12.09
C LEU A 166 -20.43 7.73 11.55
N GLY A 167 -19.31 7.94 10.84
CA GLY A 167 -18.89 9.26 10.37
C GLY A 167 -18.44 10.19 11.49
N GLU A 168 -17.92 9.62 12.57
CA GLU A 168 -17.52 10.35 13.79
C GLU A 168 -16.00 10.57 13.89
N GLY A 169 -15.25 10.17 12.87
CA GLY A 169 -13.78 10.21 12.88
C GLY A 169 -13.14 9.09 13.72
N LYS A 170 -13.93 8.11 14.14
CA LYS A 170 -13.46 6.93 14.86
C LYS A 170 -13.47 5.72 13.95
N TYR A 171 -12.32 5.07 13.83
CA TYR A 171 -12.14 3.97 12.92
C TYR A 171 -12.20 2.62 13.62
N ALA A 172 -12.73 1.65 12.92
CA ALA A 172 -12.63 0.24 13.25
C ALA A 172 -12.04 -0.53 12.07
N THR A 173 -11.50 -1.70 12.29
CA THR A 173 -11.07 -2.60 11.21
C THR A 173 -12.18 -3.57 10.83
N TYR A 174 -12.37 -3.73 9.52
CA TYR A 174 -13.14 -4.83 8.97
C TYR A 174 -12.19 -5.84 8.33
N VAL A 175 -12.26 -7.08 8.80
CA VAL A 175 -11.41 -8.18 8.34
C VAL A 175 -12.27 -9.20 7.59
N ALA A 176 -11.90 -9.49 6.35
CA ALA A 176 -12.51 -10.57 5.57
C ALA A 176 -11.76 -11.88 5.83
N ASN A 177 -12.39 -12.78 6.59
CA ASN A 177 -11.84 -14.09 6.91
C ASN A 177 -12.31 -15.16 5.90
N TYR A 178 -11.50 -16.18 5.72
CA TYR A 178 -11.78 -17.34 4.89
C TYR A 178 -11.78 -18.59 5.77
N GLY A 179 -12.97 -18.88 6.30
CA GLY A 179 -13.22 -20.01 7.19
C GLY A 179 -13.76 -21.24 6.50
#